data_be478bb2a19cd36f76d16748e5837b3b
#
_entry.id   be478bb2a19cd36f76d16748e5837b3b
#
_cell.length_a   1.000
_cell.length_b   1.000
_cell.length_c   1.000
_cell.angle_alpha   90.00
_cell.angle_beta   90.00
_cell.angle_gamma   90.00
#
_symmetry.space_group_name_H-M   'P 1'
#
loop_
_entity.id
_entity.type
_entity.pdbx_description
1 polymer ?
#
loop_
_entity_poly.entity_id
_entity_poly.type
_entity_poly.pdbx_seq_one_letter_code
_entity_poly.pdbx_strand_id
1 'polypeptide(L)'
;EMSPLGTLNSYTPEMDGMDLEERYEIQTSQGRAVYGCSMKIINDEGKVLPNDGKTFGRLMVKGPAIIERYFKSNETALEDGWFDTGDVATIDTHGYMRIVDRSKDVIKSGGEWISSIDLENTAVGHPGVAEACVVGVAHAKWDERPLLFIVKNGLEECDKDSVLDYLSDKVAKWLSLIHI
;
A
#
# COMPACT_ATOMS: atom_id res chain seq x y z
N GLU A 1 3.44 -13.26 11.98
CA GLU A 1 4.15 -14.25 11.17
C GLU A 1 5.68 -14.04 11.13
N MET A 2 6.18 -12.92 11.64
CA MET A 2 7.61 -12.67 11.85
C MET A 2 7.90 -12.36 13.31
N SER A 3 9.01 -12.87 13.85
CA SER A 3 9.39 -12.59 15.24
C SER A 3 10.92 -12.47 15.36
N PRO A 4 11.46 -11.35 15.86
CA PRO A 4 10.72 -10.21 16.43
C PRO A 4 10.27 -9.20 15.38
N LEU A 5 11.00 -9.03 14.23
CA LEU A 5 10.69 -8.05 13.18
C LEU A 5 11.36 -8.45 11.86
N GLY A 6 10.81 -7.98 10.73
CA GLY A 6 11.34 -8.22 9.38
C GLY A 6 12.06 -7.01 8.80
N THR A 7 11.67 -5.80 9.22
CA THR A 7 12.23 -4.55 8.72
C THR A 7 12.53 -3.58 9.84
N LEU A 8 13.44 -2.65 9.59
CA LEU A 8 13.79 -1.56 10.47
C LEU A 8 14.04 -0.30 9.66
N ASN A 9 13.41 0.80 10.05
CA ASN A 9 13.71 2.10 9.47
C ASN A 9 14.97 2.66 10.14
N SER A 10 16.07 2.69 9.39
CA SER A 10 17.35 3.23 9.82
C SER A 10 17.94 4.07 8.70
N TYR A 11 18.55 5.17 9.07
CA TYR A 11 19.30 5.99 8.12
C TYR A 11 20.54 5.27 7.59
N THR A 12 20.89 5.58 6.37
CA THR A 12 22.16 5.18 5.75
C THR A 12 23.05 6.40 5.55
N PRO A 13 24.37 6.23 5.42
CA PRO A 13 25.28 7.35 5.16
C PRO A 13 24.92 8.17 3.90
N GLU A 14 24.31 7.55 2.90
CA GLU A 14 23.85 8.24 1.69
C GLU A 14 22.78 9.30 1.98
N MET A 15 22.07 9.18 3.10
CA MET A 15 21.02 10.11 3.52
C MET A 15 21.56 11.36 4.25
N ASP A 16 22.87 11.42 4.57
CA ASP A 16 23.47 12.54 5.28
C ASP A 16 23.40 13.86 4.48
N GLY A 17 23.33 13.77 3.15
CA GLY A 17 23.17 14.93 2.26
C GLY A 17 21.72 15.33 1.95
N MET A 18 20.73 14.57 2.42
CA MET A 18 19.31 14.83 2.18
C MET A 18 18.79 15.95 3.07
N ASP A 19 17.83 16.72 2.58
CA ASP A 19 17.10 17.68 3.43
C ASP A 19 16.13 16.98 4.40
N LEU A 20 15.51 17.77 5.29
CA LEU A 20 14.65 17.22 6.33
C LEU A 20 13.36 16.60 5.77
N GLU A 21 12.79 17.18 4.74
CA GLU A 21 11.55 16.68 4.12
C GLU A 21 11.81 15.31 3.45
N GLU A 22 12.90 15.20 2.69
CA GLU A 22 13.31 13.92 2.10
C GLU A 22 13.53 12.84 3.17
N ARG A 23 14.15 13.19 4.30
CA ARG A 23 14.34 12.26 5.43
C ARG A 23 13.02 11.85 6.07
N TYR A 24 12.09 12.79 6.24
CA TYR A 24 10.77 12.48 6.78
C TYR A 24 9.98 11.54 5.86
N GLU A 25 10.05 11.74 4.55
CA GLU A 25 9.45 10.83 3.59
C GLU A 25 9.96 9.39 3.75
N ILE A 26 11.28 9.22 3.92
CA ILE A 26 11.85 7.89 4.16
C ILE A 26 11.38 7.33 5.51
N GLN A 27 11.29 8.15 6.55
CA GLN A 27 10.81 7.73 7.87
C GLN A 27 9.36 7.27 7.88
N THR A 28 8.54 7.68 6.92
CA THR A 28 7.15 7.18 6.78
C THR A 28 7.10 5.76 6.22
N SER A 29 8.21 5.24 5.69
CA SER A 29 8.31 3.84 5.22
C SER A 29 8.41 2.84 6.38
N GLN A 30 8.14 1.57 6.12
CA GLN A 30 8.34 0.48 7.09
C GLN A 30 9.81 0.03 7.16
N GLY A 31 10.70 0.69 6.42
CA GLY A 31 12.13 0.49 6.50
C GLY A 31 12.68 -0.60 5.60
N ARG A 32 13.91 -1.01 5.89
CA ARG A 32 14.69 -2.00 5.13
C ARG A 32 14.69 -3.35 5.84
N ALA A 33 14.86 -4.44 5.08
CA ALA A 33 15.02 -5.76 5.66
C ALA A 33 16.19 -5.81 6.66
N VAL A 34 15.94 -6.41 7.82
CA VAL A 34 17.01 -6.66 8.81
C VAL A 34 17.90 -7.79 8.34
N TYR A 35 19.08 -7.89 8.96
CA TYR A 35 20.04 -8.97 8.66
C TYR A 35 19.36 -10.35 8.74
N GLY A 36 19.57 -11.17 7.72
CA GLY A 36 18.98 -12.50 7.59
C GLY A 36 17.57 -12.52 7.00
N CYS A 37 16.90 -11.39 6.82
CA CYS A 37 15.64 -11.28 6.10
C CYS A 37 15.85 -10.77 4.67
N SER A 38 15.02 -11.26 3.77
CA SER A 38 14.94 -10.80 2.38
C SER A 38 13.52 -10.44 2.04
N MET A 39 13.34 -9.43 1.19
CA MET A 39 12.04 -9.00 0.66
C MET A 39 12.10 -8.92 -0.85
N LYS A 40 10.97 -9.13 -1.48
CA LYS A 40 10.72 -8.83 -2.88
C LYS A 40 9.25 -8.52 -3.08
N ILE A 41 8.94 -7.84 -4.16
CA ILE A 41 7.57 -7.66 -4.63
C ILE A 41 7.37 -8.45 -5.92
N ILE A 42 6.18 -9.06 -6.05
CA ILE A 42 5.82 -9.86 -7.23
C ILE A 42 4.47 -9.42 -7.78
N ASN A 43 4.25 -9.64 -9.07
CA ASN A 43 2.93 -9.51 -9.67
C ASN A 43 2.08 -10.77 -9.48
N ASP A 44 0.86 -10.79 -10.01
CA ASP A 44 -0.08 -11.92 -9.89
C ASP A 44 0.42 -13.19 -10.59
N GLU A 45 1.32 -13.08 -11.58
CA GLU A 45 1.95 -14.23 -12.24
C GLU A 45 3.20 -14.74 -11.51
N GLY A 46 3.54 -14.16 -10.34
CA GLY A 46 4.70 -14.54 -9.54
C GLY A 46 6.04 -13.96 -10.04
N LYS A 47 6.03 -13.08 -11.02
CA LYS A 47 7.24 -12.42 -11.55
C LYS A 47 7.71 -11.34 -10.59
N VAL A 48 9.01 -11.33 -10.28
CA VAL A 48 9.64 -10.30 -9.46
C VAL A 48 9.59 -8.94 -10.17
N LEU A 49 9.15 -7.94 -9.45
CA LEU A 49 9.02 -6.56 -9.91
C LEU A 49 10.24 -5.71 -9.51
N PRO A 50 10.49 -4.57 -10.18
CA PRO A 50 11.63 -3.70 -9.87
C PRO A 50 11.46 -2.97 -8.53
N ASN A 51 12.59 -2.71 -7.88
CA ASN A 51 12.67 -1.86 -6.69
C ASN A 51 12.86 -0.40 -7.12
N ASP A 52 11.81 0.24 -7.61
CA ASP A 52 11.83 1.62 -8.13
C ASP A 52 11.07 2.62 -7.23
N GLY A 53 10.51 2.14 -6.12
CA GLY A 53 9.71 2.93 -5.18
C GLY A 53 8.31 3.31 -5.70
N LYS A 54 7.92 2.83 -6.89
CA LYS A 54 6.66 3.20 -7.56
C LYS A 54 5.83 1.98 -7.96
N THR A 55 6.48 0.92 -8.39
CA THR A 55 5.80 -0.29 -8.83
C THR A 55 5.23 -1.03 -7.62
N PHE A 56 3.93 -1.27 -7.63
CA PHE A 56 3.21 -2.02 -6.60
C PHE A 56 3.28 -3.51 -6.86
N GLY A 57 3.45 -4.31 -5.81
CA GLY A 57 3.41 -5.76 -5.90
C GLY A 57 3.10 -6.43 -4.57
N ARG A 58 2.71 -7.70 -4.61
CA ARG A 58 2.53 -8.50 -3.40
C ARG A 58 3.87 -8.66 -2.69
N LEU A 59 3.90 -8.34 -1.42
CA LEU A 59 5.10 -8.39 -0.59
C LEU A 59 5.39 -9.82 -0.16
N MET A 60 6.53 -10.34 -0.60
CA MET A 60 7.06 -11.63 -0.22
C MET A 60 8.27 -11.47 0.69
N VAL A 61 8.31 -12.21 1.78
CA VAL A 61 9.41 -12.17 2.75
C VAL A 61 10.01 -13.55 2.97
N LYS A 62 11.31 -13.61 3.27
CA LYS A 62 12.05 -14.85 3.55
C LYS A 62 13.10 -14.61 4.62
N GLY A 63 13.25 -15.55 5.53
CA GLY A 63 14.29 -15.47 6.56
C GLY A 63 14.04 -16.45 7.70
N PRO A 64 15.01 -16.60 8.62
CA PRO A 64 14.92 -17.54 9.73
C PRO A 64 13.87 -17.15 10.78
N ALA A 65 13.43 -15.87 10.78
CA ALA A 65 12.40 -15.35 11.68
C ALA A 65 10.98 -15.47 11.11
N ILE A 66 10.85 -15.99 9.87
CA ILE A 66 9.56 -16.16 9.19
C ILE A 66 8.99 -17.53 9.52
N ILE A 67 7.68 -17.60 9.77
CA ILE A 67 7.01 -18.89 10.03
C ILE A 67 7.11 -19.81 8.83
N GLU A 68 7.27 -21.10 9.09
CA GLU A 68 7.17 -22.15 8.07
C GLU A 68 5.74 -22.68 7.93
N ARG A 69 5.01 -22.71 9.05
CA ARG A 69 3.62 -23.18 9.12
C ARG A 69 2.88 -22.59 10.32
N TYR A 70 1.57 -22.53 10.24
CA TYR A 70 0.74 -22.13 11.36
C TYR A 70 0.59 -23.25 12.40
N PHE A 71 0.29 -22.86 13.63
CA PHE A 71 0.07 -23.82 14.73
C PHE A 71 -1.02 -24.82 14.37
N LYS A 72 -0.74 -26.11 14.58
CA LYS A 72 -1.61 -27.26 14.23
C LYS A 72 -1.90 -27.43 12.72
N SER A 73 -1.26 -26.69 11.84
CA SER A 73 -1.33 -26.95 10.39
C SER A 73 -0.23 -27.94 9.98
N ASN A 74 -0.57 -28.86 9.07
CA ASN A 74 0.40 -29.74 8.42
C ASN A 74 0.91 -29.16 7.09
N GLU A 75 0.30 -28.06 6.63
CA GLU A 75 0.65 -27.39 5.39
C GLU A 75 1.69 -26.30 5.62
N THR A 76 2.63 -26.15 4.69
CA THR A 76 3.56 -25.02 4.70
C THR A 76 2.83 -23.73 4.36
N ALA A 77 3.21 -22.65 5.03
CA ALA A 77 2.77 -21.29 4.71
C ALA A 77 3.68 -20.62 3.66
N LEU A 78 4.71 -21.33 3.19
CA LEU A 78 5.70 -20.81 2.26
C LEU A 78 5.42 -21.27 0.83
N GLU A 79 5.54 -20.36 -0.11
CA GLU A 79 5.57 -20.58 -1.54
C GLU A 79 7.03 -20.43 -2.03
N ASP A 80 7.63 -21.51 -2.51
CA ASP A 80 9.06 -21.56 -2.88
C ASP A 80 10.04 -21.01 -1.82
N GLY A 81 9.70 -21.21 -0.54
CA GLY A 81 10.48 -20.72 0.58
C GLY A 81 10.29 -19.23 0.91
N TRP A 82 9.29 -18.58 0.30
CA TRP A 82 8.86 -17.22 0.58
C TRP A 82 7.48 -17.24 1.24
N PHE A 83 7.29 -16.35 2.19
CA PHE A 83 6.01 -16.11 2.84
C PHE A 83 5.31 -14.93 2.16
N ASP A 84 4.07 -15.13 1.70
CA ASP A 84 3.21 -14.05 1.23
C ASP A 84 2.60 -13.35 2.45
N THR A 85 2.91 -12.07 2.65
CA THR A 85 2.41 -11.31 3.81
C THR A 85 0.93 -10.95 3.69
N GLY A 86 0.36 -11.05 2.49
CA GLY A 86 -0.97 -10.54 2.18
C GLY A 86 -1.02 -9.02 2.08
N ASP A 87 0.13 -8.36 2.00
CA ASP A 87 0.25 -6.91 1.80
C ASP A 87 0.74 -6.61 0.38
N VAL A 88 0.34 -5.46 -0.13
CA VAL A 88 0.89 -4.81 -1.32
C VAL A 88 1.86 -3.74 -0.89
N ALA A 89 3.03 -3.72 -1.49
CA ALA A 89 4.09 -2.78 -1.14
C ALA A 89 4.83 -2.26 -2.38
N THR A 90 5.55 -1.16 -2.19
CA THR A 90 6.65 -0.72 -3.05
C THR A 90 7.97 -0.96 -2.33
N ILE A 91 9.05 -1.13 -3.08
CA ILE A 91 10.43 -1.13 -2.54
C ILE A 91 11.23 -0.16 -3.39
N ASP A 92 11.93 0.76 -2.76
CA ASP A 92 12.77 1.73 -3.47
C ASP A 92 14.16 1.17 -3.79
N THR A 93 14.96 1.95 -4.53
CA THR A 93 16.32 1.59 -4.93
C THR A 93 17.30 1.42 -3.75
N HIS A 94 16.97 1.99 -2.59
CA HIS A 94 17.75 1.86 -1.35
C HIS A 94 17.25 0.70 -0.46
N GLY A 95 16.17 0.01 -0.88
CA GLY A 95 15.59 -1.12 -0.19
C GLY A 95 14.58 -0.73 0.90
N TYR A 96 14.11 0.52 0.95
CA TYR A 96 13.03 0.91 1.85
C TYR A 96 11.69 0.43 1.29
N MET A 97 10.98 -0.29 2.12
CA MET A 97 9.67 -0.84 1.79
C MET A 97 8.57 0.07 2.35
N ARG A 98 7.56 0.32 1.54
CA ARG A 98 6.34 1.02 1.94
C ARG A 98 5.14 0.12 1.66
N ILE A 99 4.39 -0.22 2.71
CA ILE A 99 3.10 -0.91 2.56
C ILE A 99 2.10 0.11 2.00
N VAL A 100 1.41 -0.29 0.95
CA VAL A 100 0.45 0.53 0.22
C VAL A 100 -0.97 0.14 0.58
N ASP A 101 -1.23 -1.17 0.66
CA ASP A 101 -2.56 -1.71 0.94
C ASP A 101 -2.48 -3.20 1.31
N ARG A 102 -3.60 -3.81 1.64
CA ARG A 102 -3.76 -5.26 1.68
C ARG A 102 -4.03 -5.81 0.28
N SER A 103 -3.50 -6.99 -0.03
CA SER A 103 -3.70 -7.64 -1.33
C SER A 103 -5.16 -7.89 -1.69
N LYS A 104 -6.03 -8.04 -0.66
CA LYS A 104 -7.48 -8.22 -0.84
C LYS A 104 -8.27 -6.91 -0.96
N ASP A 105 -7.68 -5.79 -0.56
CA ASP A 105 -8.36 -4.48 -0.50
C ASP A 105 -7.86 -3.53 -1.60
N VAL A 106 -6.65 -3.79 -2.17
CA VAL A 106 -6.15 -3.04 -3.33
C VAL A 106 -7.10 -3.20 -4.52
N ILE A 107 -7.44 -2.08 -5.16
CA ILE A 107 -8.41 -2.04 -6.25
C ILE A 107 -7.66 -2.18 -7.57
N LYS A 108 -8.02 -3.19 -8.38
CA LYS A 108 -7.38 -3.46 -9.67
C LYS A 108 -8.21 -2.85 -10.79
N SER A 109 -7.79 -1.71 -11.31
CA SER A 109 -8.54 -0.93 -12.29
C SER A 109 -7.75 -0.73 -13.58
N GLY A 110 -8.18 -1.38 -14.67
CA GLY A 110 -7.59 -1.19 -15.99
C GLY A 110 -6.11 -1.60 -16.09
N GLY A 111 -5.66 -2.53 -15.27
CA GLY A 111 -4.26 -2.98 -15.20
C GLY A 111 -3.40 -2.20 -14.21
N GLU A 112 -3.96 -1.18 -13.57
CA GLU A 112 -3.29 -0.41 -12.51
C GLU A 112 -3.83 -0.80 -11.13
N TRP A 113 -2.98 -0.73 -10.12
CA TRP A 113 -3.34 -1.00 -8.74
C TRP A 113 -3.56 0.32 -8.01
N ILE A 114 -4.72 0.45 -7.36
CA ILE A 114 -5.15 1.65 -6.64
C ILE A 114 -5.16 1.33 -5.15
N SER A 115 -4.45 2.14 -4.35
CA SER A 115 -4.51 2.06 -2.89
C SER A 115 -5.86 2.61 -2.40
N SER A 116 -6.61 1.77 -1.70
CA SER A 116 -7.82 2.20 -1.01
C SER A 116 -7.48 3.18 0.12
N ILE A 117 -6.40 2.91 0.85
CA ILE A 117 -5.92 3.71 1.97
C ILE A 117 -5.53 5.13 1.55
N ASP A 118 -4.84 5.30 0.41
CA ASP A 118 -4.45 6.63 -0.08
C ASP A 118 -5.68 7.47 -0.46
N LEU A 119 -6.68 6.84 -1.06
CA LEU A 119 -7.95 7.51 -1.38
C LEU A 119 -8.72 7.88 -0.11
N GLU A 120 -8.82 6.99 0.87
CA GLU A 120 -9.45 7.24 2.17
C GLU A 120 -8.77 8.40 2.90
N ASN A 121 -7.45 8.36 3.03
CA ASN A 121 -6.67 9.43 3.68
C ASN A 121 -6.85 10.77 2.96
N THR A 122 -6.88 10.77 1.64
CA THR A 122 -7.10 11.99 0.87
C THR A 122 -8.52 12.52 1.10
N ALA A 123 -9.52 11.65 1.11
CA ALA A 123 -10.92 12.04 1.33
C ALA A 123 -11.16 12.60 2.75
N VAL A 124 -10.55 12.02 3.78
CA VAL A 124 -10.61 12.51 5.18
C VAL A 124 -9.96 13.90 5.32
N GLY A 125 -9.04 14.27 4.43
CA GLY A 125 -8.50 15.63 4.38
C GLY A 125 -9.51 16.71 3.97
N HIS A 126 -10.69 16.35 3.44
CA HIS A 126 -11.76 17.30 3.12
C HIS A 126 -12.43 17.79 4.43
N PRO A 127 -12.63 19.13 4.62
CA PRO A 127 -13.14 19.71 5.88
C PRO A 127 -14.49 19.16 6.34
N GLY A 128 -15.35 18.72 5.43
CA GLY A 128 -16.67 18.19 5.72
C GLY A 128 -16.74 16.68 5.96
N VAL A 129 -15.60 15.94 5.85
CA VAL A 129 -15.55 14.48 5.99
C VAL A 129 -15.00 14.12 7.37
N ALA A 130 -15.71 13.26 8.12
CA ALA A 130 -15.27 12.70 9.38
C ALA A 130 -14.55 11.35 9.19
N GLU A 131 -15.11 10.48 8.33
CA GLU A 131 -14.55 9.17 8.04
C GLU A 131 -14.75 8.86 6.55
N ALA A 132 -13.86 8.07 5.99
CA ALA A 132 -13.94 7.60 4.62
C ALA A 132 -13.61 6.10 4.55
N CYS A 133 -14.26 5.41 3.61
CA CYS A 133 -13.97 4.03 3.27
C CYS A 133 -14.06 3.86 1.75
N VAL A 134 -13.07 3.20 1.15
CA VAL A 134 -13.04 2.93 -0.29
C VAL A 134 -13.04 1.43 -0.53
N VAL A 135 -13.93 0.98 -1.41
CA VAL A 135 -13.99 -0.43 -1.82
C VAL A 135 -13.94 -0.55 -3.33
N GLY A 136 -13.34 -1.62 -3.82
CA GLY A 136 -13.41 -2.00 -5.23
C GLY A 136 -14.78 -2.57 -5.58
N VAL A 137 -15.41 -2.04 -6.62
CA VAL A 137 -16.63 -2.61 -7.18
C VAL A 137 -16.38 -3.07 -8.60
N ALA A 138 -16.92 -4.24 -8.94
CA ALA A 138 -16.74 -4.83 -10.26
C ALA A 138 -17.26 -3.90 -11.37
N HIS A 139 -16.46 -3.74 -12.43
CA HIS A 139 -16.77 -2.87 -13.56
C HIS A 139 -16.46 -3.56 -14.89
N ALA A 140 -17.44 -3.62 -15.79
CA ALA A 140 -17.38 -4.39 -17.04
C ALA A 140 -16.18 -4.06 -17.97
N LYS A 141 -15.63 -2.85 -17.89
CA LYS A 141 -14.52 -2.38 -18.75
C LYS A 141 -13.19 -2.32 -18.02
N TRP A 142 -13.20 -2.10 -16.69
CA TRP A 142 -12.01 -1.74 -15.93
C TRP A 142 -11.66 -2.75 -14.85
N ASP A 143 -12.28 -3.94 -14.84
CA ASP A 143 -12.22 -4.93 -13.78
C ASP A 143 -12.91 -4.43 -12.52
N GLU A 144 -12.32 -3.46 -11.86
CA GLU A 144 -12.85 -2.78 -10.69
C GLU A 144 -12.80 -1.27 -10.83
N ARG A 145 -13.65 -0.60 -10.04
CA ARG A 145 -13.61 0.85 -9.85
C ARG A 145 -13.78 1.17 -8.37
N PRO A 146 -13.08 2.19 -7.86
CA PRO A 146 -13.24 2.61 -6.49
C PRO A 146 -14.61 3.23 -6.27
N LEU A 147 -15.28 2.79 -5.18
CA LEU A 147 -16.49 3.40 -4.62
C LEU A 147 -16.14 3.95 -3.25
N LEU A 148 -16.31 5.27 -3.08
CA LEU A 148 -16.03 5.97 -1.84
C LEU A 148 -17.32 6.12 -1.01
N PHE A 149 -17.24 5.72 0.25
CA PHE A 149 -18.25 6.02 1.28
C PHE A 149 -17.66 7.05 2.24
N ILE A 150 -18.46 8.03 2.62
CA ILE A 150 -18.09 9.06 3.58
C ILE A 150 -19.09 9.19 4.73
N VAL A 151 -18.57 9.53 5.90
CA VAL A 151 -19.34 10.02 7.04
C VAL A 151 -19.08 11.52 7.14
N LYS A 152 -20.14 12.33 7.08
CA LYS A 152 -20.07 13.78 7.20
C LYS A 152 -19.84 14.19 8.66
N ASN A 153 -18.96 15.19 8.89
CA ASN A 153 -18.75 15.71 10.24
C ASN A 153 -19.84 16.70 10.71
N GLY A 154 -20.71 17.15 9.82
CA GLY A 154 -21.80 18.08 10.12
C GLY A 154 -21.37 19.53 10.39
N LEU A 155 -20.09 19.85 10.26
CA LEU A 155 -19.55 21.19 10.52
C LEU A 155 -19.50 22.06 9.25
N GLU A 156 -19.27 21.43 8.11
CA GLU A 156 -19.17 22.10 6.80
C GLU A 156 -20.03 21.42 5.75
N GLU A 157 -20.33 22.16 4.70
CA GLU A 157 -21.06 21.63 3.55
C GLU A 157 -20.22 20.54 2.88
N CYS A 158 -20.81 19.36 2.75
CA CYS A 158 -20.18 18.18 2.20
C CYS A 158 -21.19 17.46 1.32
N ASP A 159 -21.08 17.66 0.03
CA ASP A 159 -21.82 16.93 -0.99
C ASP A 159 -20.87 16.16 -1.91
N LYS A 160 -21.45 15.41 -2.82
CA LYS A 160 -20.68 14.62 -3.78
C LYS A 160 -19.71 15.45 -4.59
N ASP A 161 -20.17 16.59 -5.09
CA ASP A 161 -19.40 17.40 -6.04
C ASP A 161 -18.21 18.09 -5.32
N SER A 162 -18.43 18.59 -4.10
CA SER A 162 -17.34 19.19 -3.29
C SER A 162 -16.23 18.19 -2.96
N VAL A 163 -16.59 16.95 -2.65
CA VAL A 163 -15.60 15.90 -2.36
C VAL A 163 -14.87 15.46 -3.63
N LEU A 164 -15.57 15.33 -4.76
CA LEU A 164 -14.93 15.00 -6.04
C LEU A 164 -13.98 16.09 -6.50
N ASP A 165 -14.37 17.36 -6.39
CA ASP A 165 -13.52 18.50 -6.74
C ASP A 165 -12.26 18.51 -5.85
N TYR A 166 -12.41 18.30 -4.54
CA TYR A 166 -11.27 18.22 -3.62
C TYR A 166 -10.31 17.09 -3.97
N LEU A 167 -10.82 15.93 -4.35
CA LEU A 167 -10.02 14.78 -4.75
C LEU A 167 -9.34 15.00 -6.10
N SER A 168 -9.99 15.70 -7.05
CA SER A 168 -9.49 15.88 -8.42
C SER A 168 -8.14 16.59 -8.48
N ASP A 169 -7.85 17.47 -7.50
CA ASP A 169 -6.59 18.23 -7.39
C ASP A 169 -5.48 17.43 -6.68
N LYS A 170 -5.82 16.34 -5.99
CA LYS A 170 -4.90 15.62 -5.10
C LYS A 170 -4.59 14.21 -5.56
N VAL A 171 -5.43 13.62 -6.39
CA VAL A 171 -5.23 12.28 -6.92
C VAL A 171 -5.02 12.31 -8.43
N ALA A 172 -4.32 11.31 -8.97
CA ALA A 172 -4.09 11.22 -10.39
C ALA A 172 -5.42 11.20 -11.18
N LYS A 173 -5.48 11.84 -12.33
CA LYS A 173 -6.71 12.02 -13.13
C LYS A 173 -7.46 10.70 -13.45
N TRP A 174 -6.76 9.61 -13.57
CA TRP A 174 -7.35 8.29 -13.83
C TRP A 174 -8.03 7.70 -12.57
N LEU A 175 -7.68 8.17 -11.36
CA LEU A 175 -8.35 7.87 -10.09
C LEU A 175 -9.66 8.66 -9.92
N SER A 176 -9.85 9.76 -10.66
CA SER A 176 -10.99 10.68 -10.53
C SER A 176 -12.35 10.12 -10.97
N LEU A 177 -12.46 8.83 -11.27
CA LEU A 177 -13.72 8.16 -11.60
C LEU A 177 -14.32 7.43 -10.40
N ILE A 178 -14.21 8.04 -9.24
CA ILE A 178 -14.84 7.57 -8.01
C ILE A 178 -16.31 7.93 -8.07
N HIS A 179 -17.19 6.93 -7.91
CA HIS A 179 -18.60 7.15 -7.57
C HIS A 179 -18.70 7.24 -6.04
N ILE A 180 -19.44 8.24 -5.58
CA ILE A 180 -19.75 8.45 -4.16
C ILE A 180 -21.21 8.12 -3.95
#